data_6bc7c76e9467b6af59136cc61cb3321b
#
_entry.id   6bc7c76e9467b6af59136cc61cb3321b
#
_cell.length_a   1.000
_cell.length_b   1.000
_cell.length_c   1.000
_cell.angle_alpha   90.00
_cell.angle_beta   90.00
_cell.angle_gamma   90.00
#
_symmetry.space_group_name_H-M   'P 1'
#
loop_
_entity.id
_entity.type
_entity.pdbx_description
1 polymer ?
#
loop_
_entity_poly.entity_id
_entity_poly.type
_entity_poly.pdbx_seq_one_letter_code
_entity_poly.pdbx_strand_id
1 'polypeptide(L)'
;EMPMTSDQVIWSEQNRLHVAYTGVAVAAGPAGTETAVTLPAAQANVVSINDTIVILDPVTGAEAKAIVTNSGAYGAAAAGVGAQVLTVQTFDNVALIAGNGWSVAADKKVFVYGSDYRKGTDTVQGSVTALNQGRISVDPQLTQYSNSPIILRSQYVVSGSDMAQIGWVEVATEDGTSGYLW
;
A
#
# COMPACT_ATOMS: atom_id res chain seq x y z
N GLU A 1 -18.09 9.70 -24.60
CA GLU A 1 -17.19 10.71 -24.02
C GLU A 1 -18.04 11.83 -23.43
N MET A 2 -17.86 12.15 -22.16
CA MET A 2 -18.51 13.31 -21.55
C MET A 2 -17.62 14.54 -21.73
N PRO A 3 -18.17 15.67 -22.16
CA PRO A 3 -17.38 16.89 -22.27
C PRO A 3 -16.92 17.34 -20.88
N MET A 4 -15.63 17.66 -20.75
CA MET A 4 -15.11 18.30 -19.54
C MET A 4 -15.54 19.77 -19.49
N THR A 5 -16.14 20.14 -18.38
CA THR A 5 -16.61 21.52 -18.15
C THR A 5 -15.65 22.35 -17.27
N SER A 6 -14.55 21.75 -16.82
CA SER A 6 -13.58 22.39 -15.93
C SER A 6 -12.15 22.14 -16.41
N ASP A 7 -11.29 23.13 -16.22
CA ASP A 7 -9.85 23.02 -16.49
C ASP A 7 -9.08 22.26 -15.42
N GLN A 8 -9.76 21.82 -14.37
CA GLN A 8 -9.14 21.08 -13.27
C GLN A 8 -9.95 19.82 -12.94
N VAL A 9 -9.25 18.71 -12.84
CA VAL A 9 -9.77 17.43 -12.31
C VAL A 9 -9.21 17.23 -10.91
N ILE A 10 -10.08 17.01 -9.95
CA ILE A 10 -9.73 16.74 -8.56
C ILE A 10 -10.27 15.35 -8.20
N TRP A 11 -9.44 14.52 -7.60
CA TRP A 11 -9.86 13.23 -7.07
C TRP A 11 -9.22 12.96 -5.71
N SER A 12 -9.80 12.06 -4.96
CA SER A 12 -9.28 11.63 -3.68
C SER A 12 -9.01 10.13 -3.71
N GLU A 13 -7.87 9.75 -3.19
CA GLU A 13 -7.49 8.36 -3.01
C GLU A 13 -7.51 8.02 -1.52
N GLN A 14 -8.16 6.91 -1.20
CA GLN A 14 -8.15 6.35 0.13
C GLN A 14 -6.96 5.38 0.25
N ASN A 15 -6.20 5.49 1.34
CA ASN A 15 -5.14 4.55 1.60
C ASN A 15 -5.70 3.14 1.91
N ARG A 16 -4.82 2.16 2.01
CA ARG A 16 -5.22 0.77 2.24
C ARG A 16 -5.92 0.61 3.58
N LEU A 17 -7.02 -0.15 3.58
CA LEU A 17 -7.73 -0.55 4.79
C LEU A 17 -6.98 -1.62 5.59
N HIS A 18 -6.01 -2.31 4.98
CA HIS A 18 -5.23 -3.35 5.61
C HIS A 18 -3.93 -2.79 6.17
N VAL A 19 -3.62 -3.19 7.41
CA VAL A 19 -2.33 -2.88 8.02
C VAL A 19 -1.28 -3.83 7.48
N ALA A 20 -0.33 -3.29 6.73
CA ALA A 20 0.77 -4.05 6.15
C ALA A 20 2.07 -3.25 6.25
N TYR A 21 3.15 -3.92 6.59
CA TYR A 21 4.48 -3.37 6.68
C TYR A 21 5.42 -4.10 5.73
N THR A 22 6.34 -3.36 5.13
CA THR A 22 7.41 -3.87 4.27
C THR A 22 8.75 -3.36 4.78
N GLY A 23 9.82 -4.10 4.55
CA GLY A 23 11.13 -3.72 5.07
C GLY A 23 11.28 -3.99 6.58
N VAL A 24 10.64 -5.05 7.06
CA VAL A 24 10.63 -5.45 8.46
C VAL A 24 11.81 -6.38 8.73
N ALA A 25 12.51 -6.15 9.85
CA ALA A 25 13.55 -7.06 10.33
C ALA A 25 13.00 -8.00 11.41
N VAL A 26 13.49 -9.23 11.44
CA VAL A 26 13.18 -10.21 12.48
C VAL A 26 14.44 -10.65 13.19
N ALA A 27 14.35 -10.86 14.51
CA ALA A 27 15.43 -11.32 15.37
C ALA A 27 14.87 -12.20 16.48
N ALA A 28 15.76 -12.84 17.25
CA ALA A 28 15.35 -13.56 18.44
C ALA A 28 14.65 -12.61 19.44
N GLY A 29 13.53 -13.04 19.96
CA GLY A 29 12.79 -12.31 20.99
C GLY A 29 13.33 -12.56 22.40
N PRO A 30 12.69 -11.95 23.43
CA PRO A 30 13.11 -12.07 24.83
C PRO A 30 13.07 -13.51 25.37
N ALA A 31 12.07 -14.28 24.98
CA ALA A 31 12.01 -15.72 25.23
C ALA A 31 12.49 -16.48 24.00
N GLY A 32 13.18 -17.58 24.18
CA GLY A 32 13.85 -18.30 23.09
C GLY A 32 12.95 -18.79 21.94
N THR A 33 11.64 -18.78 22.12
CA THR A 33 10.62 -19.15 21.13
C THR A 33 9.92 -17.92 20.51
N GLU A 34 10.10 -16.76 21.11
CA GLU A 34 9.54 -15.51 20.59
C GLU A 34 10.42 -14.89 19.51
N THR A 35 9.80 -14.05 18.72
CA THR A 35 10.49 -13.27 17.68
C THR A 35 10.29 -11.79 17.93
N ALA A 36 11.38 -11.03 17.88
CA ALA A 36 11.35 -9.59 17.83
C ALA A 36 11.18 -9.15 16.37
N VAL A 37 10.11 -8.40 16.09
CA VAL A 37 9.76 -7.88 14.78
C VAL A 37 9.95 -6.37 14.80
N THR A 38 10.94 -5.88 14.09
CA THR A 38 11.29 -4.46 14.02
C THR A 38 10.61 -3.82 12.82
N LEU A 39 9.68 -2.91 13.09
CA LEU A 39 8.98 -2.15 12.05
C LEU A 39 9.86 -1.01 11.52
N PRO A 40 9.68 -0.61 10.26
CA PRO A 40 10.38 0.53 9.68
C PRO A 40 10.09 1.82 10.45
N ALA A 41 11.12 2.61 10.75
CA ALA A 41 10.99 3.85 11.55
C ALA A 41 10.09 4.92 10.89
N ALA A 42 9.91 4.86 9.57
CA ALA A 42 9.08 5.80 8.81
C ALA A 42 7.58 5.49 8.86
N GLN A 43 7.18 4.36 9.44
CA GLN A 43 5.79 3.91 9.48
C GLN A 43 5.29 3.91 10.94
N ALA A 44 4.05 4.38 11.11
CA ALA A 44 3.41 4.34 12.41
C ALA A 44 3.13 2.89 12.84
N ASN A 45 3.38 2.59 14.11
CA ASN A 45 3.01 1.31 14.68
C ASN A 45 1.54 1.34 15.10
N VAL A 46 0.69 0.67 14.33
CA VAL A 46 -0.75 0.51 14.60
C VAL A 46 -1.12 -0.93 14.98
N VAL A 47 -0.11 -1.77 15.24
CA VAL A 47 -0.31 -3.15 15.66
C VAL A 47 -0.55 -3.19 17.16
N SER A 48 -1.58 -3.90 17.57
CA SER A 48 -1.96 -4.05 18.99
C SER A 48 -1.57 -5.44 19.52
N ILE A 49 -1.50 -5.54 20.85
CA ILE A 49 -1.37 -6.85 21.51
C ILE A 49 -2.59 -7.70 21.13
N ASN A 50 -2.38 -9.00 20.94
CA ASN A 50 -3.34 -9.98 20.47
C ASN A 50 -3.79 -9.80 18.99
N ASP A 51 -3.13 -8.95 18.23
CA ASP A 51 -3.30 -9.00 16.78
C ASP A 51 -2.62 -10.24 16.21
N THR A 52 -3.28 -10.85 15.25
CA THR A 52 -2.75 -11.98 14.50
C THR A 52 -2.13 -11.48 13.20
N ILE A 53 -0.89 -11.85 12.99
CA ILE A 53 -0.10 -11.39 11.86
C ILE A 53 0.43 -12.55 11.03
N VAL A 54 0.63 -12.30 9.76
CA VAL A 54 1.38 -13.15 8.83
C VAL A 54 2.69 -12.46 8.52
N ILE A 55 3.78 -13.19 8.65
CA ILE A 55 5.13 -12.72 8.30
C ILE A 55 5.60 -13.53 7.12
N LEU A 56 5.99 -12.86 6.05
CA LEU A 56 6.52 -13.44 4.83
C LEU A 56 7.98 -13.01 4.64
N ASP A 57 8.83 -13.98 4.41
CA ASP A 57 10.22 -13.76 3.98
C ASP A 57 10.31 -13.86 2.45
N PRO A 58 10.50 -12.76 1.71
CA PRO A 58 10.55 -12.80 0.26
C PRO A 58 11.83 -13.47 -0.29
N VAL A 59 12.88 -13.61 0.52
CA VAL A 59 14.15 -14.23 0.10
C VAL A 59 14.05 -15.75 0.13
N THR A 60 13.54 -16.30 1.22
CA THR A 60 13.43 -17.76 1.41
C THR A 60 12.08 -18.32 0.98
N GLY A 61 11.05 -17.44 0.84
CA GLY A 61 9.67 -17.86 0.62
C GLY A 61 8.99 -18.40 1.88
N ALA A 62 9.64 -18.31 3.05
CA ALA A 62 9.08 -18.80 4.30
C ALA A 62 7.92 -17.89 4.75
N GLU A 63 6.86 -18.50 5.26
CA GLU A 63 5.70 -17.84 5.82
C GLU A 63 5.43 -18.37 7.23
N ALA A 64 5.13 -17.47 8.16
CA ALA A 64 4.71 -17.83 9.51
C ALA A 64 3.52 -16.99 9.95
N LYS A 65 2.65 -17.62 10.73
CA LYS A 65 1.55 -16.96 11.44
C LYS A 65 1.93 -16.82 12.89
N ALA A 66 1.67 -15.63 13.43
CA ALA A 66 2.04 -15.32 14.80
C ALA A 66 0.99 -14.45 15.49
N ILE A 67 0.99 -14.47 16.80
CA ILE A 67 0.23 -13.55 17.64
C ILE A 67 1.17 -12.55 18.29
N VAL A 68 0.74 -11.30 18.37
CA VAL A 68 1.51 -10.22 19.00
C VAL A 68 1.34 -10.31 20.51
N THR A 69 2.45 -10.54 21.21
CA THR A 69 2.49 -10.60 22.68
C THR A 69 2.86 -9.26 23.31
N ASN A 70 3.63 -8.44 22.58
CA ASN A 70 3.95 -7.07 22.98
C ASN A 70 4.04 -6.19 21.72
N SER A 71 3.35 -5.07 21.73
CA SER A 71 3.29 -4.15 20.59
C SER A 71 4.32 -3.01 20.62
N GLY A 72 5.18 -2.96 21.64
CA GLY A 72 6.15 -1.86 21.79
C GLY A 72 5.47 -0.49 21.97
N ALA A 73 6.11 0.57 21.49
CA ALA A 73 5.51 1.90 21.51
C ALA A 73 4.48 2.04 20.38
N TYR A 74 3.27 2.39 20.74
CA TYR A 74 2.13 2.52 19.85
C TYR A 74 1.94 3.98 19.41
N GLY A 75 1.59 4.21 18.17
CA GLY A 75 1.25 5.53 17.68
C GLY A 75 1.98 5.97 16.40
N ALA A 76 1.76 7.21 16.03
CA ALA A 76 2.38 7.79 14.86
C ALA A 76 3.91 7.79 14.99
N ALA A 77 4.61 7.41 13.94
CA ALA A 77 6.05 7.63 13.83
C ALA A 77 6.30 9.13 13.89
N ALA A 78 6.69 9.64 15.05
CA ALA A 78 7.19 11.00 15.17
C ALA A 78 8.61 11.04 14.61
N ALA A 79 8.98 12.14 13.96
CA ALA A 79 10.35 12.36 13.53
C ALA A 79 11.29 12.21 14.74
N GLY A 80 12.21 11.24 14.70
CA GLY A 80 13.14 10.96 15.80
C GLY A 80 12.74 9.80 16.73
N VAL A 81 11.58 9.19 16.56
CA VAL A 81 11.27 7.92 17.23
C VAL A 81 11.96 6.79 16.46
N GLY A 82 12.79 6.02 17.15
CA GLY A 82 13.47 4.86 16.56
C GLY A 82 12.50 3.79 16.06
N ALA A 83 13.02 2.80 15.37
CA ALA A 83 12.26 1.66 14.89
C ALA A 83 11.49 1.00 16.04
N GLN A 84 10.22 0.72 15.80
CA GLN A 84 9.34 0.08 16.78
C GLN A 84 9.55 -1.44 16.75
N VAL A 85 9.65 -2.05 17.91
CA VAL A 85 9.86 -3.50 18.05
C VAL A 85 8.62 -4.14 18.64
N LEU A 86 8.02 -5.05 17.89
CA LEU A 86 6.96 -5.94 18.35
C LEU A 86 7.59 -7.23 18.88
N THR A 87 6.99 -7.83 19.88
CA THR A 87 7.30 -9.22 20.24
C THR A 87 6.15 -10.10 19.80
N VAL A 88 6.45 -11.15 19.09
CA VAL A 88 5.45 -12.06 18.55
C VAL A 88 5.78 -13.50 18.90
N GLN A 89 4.74 -14.28 19.10
CA GLN A 89 4.83 -15.73 19.28
C GLN A 89 4.22 -16.42 18.08
N THR A 90 5.00 -17.23 17.38
CA THR A 90 4.49 -18.04 16.29
C THR A 90 3.60 -19.17 16.79
N PHE A 91 2.62 -19.58 15.99
CA PHE A 91 1.75 -20.71 16.36
C PHE A 91 2.52 -22.05 16.42
N ASP A 92 3.63 -22.15 15.69
CA ASP A 92 4.51 -23.32 15.70
C ASP A 92 5.51 -23.31 16.87
N ASN A 93 5.48 -22.25 17.69
CA ASN A 93 6.39 -22.06 18.82
C ASN A 93 7.88 -22.05 18.41
N VAL A 94 8.18 -21.54 17.23
CA VAL A 94 9.53 -21.48 16.65
C VAL A 94 9.89 -20.03 16.35
N ALA A 95 11.04 -19.57 16.84
CA ALA A 95 11.52 -18.22 16.55
C ALA A 95 11.92 -18.08 15.04
N LEU A 96 11.59 -16.93 14.45
CA LEU A 96 11.86 -16.62 13.04
C LEU A 96 13.28 -16.07 12.88
N ILE A 97 14.26 -16.95 12.97
CA ILE A 97 15.69 -16.64 12.90
C ILE A 97 16.39 -17.45 11.79
N ALA A 98 17.58 -17.05 11.42
CA ALA A 98 18.37 -17.71 10.37
C ALA A 98 18.54 -19.22 10.59
N GLY A 99 18.71 -19.66 11.86
CA GLY A 99 18.79 -21.08 12.20
C GLY A 99 17.55 -21.90 11.90
N ASN A 100 16.41 -21.24 11.70
CA ASN A 100 15.12 -21.86 11.41
C ASN A 100 14.65 -21.57 9.97
N GLY A 101 15.57 -21.25 9.06
CA GLY A 101 15.29 -21.07 7.63
C GLY A 101 14.83 -19.67 7.21
N TRP A 102 14.95 -18.66 8.09
CA TRP A 102 14.63 -17.28 7.79
C TRP A 102 15.88 -16.50 7.36
N SER A 103 15.72 -15.59 6.39
CA SER A 103 16.84 -14.73 5.98
C SER A 103 17.15 -13.68 7.06
N VAL A 104 18.39 -13.21 7.10
CA VAL A 104 18.80 -12.11 7.99
C VAL A 104 18.47 -10.72 7.43
N ALA A 105 18.03 -10.64 6.18
CA ALA A 105 17.71 -9.37 5.55
C ALA A 105 16.50 -8.69 6.19
N ALA A 106 16.54 -7.36 6.27
CA ALA A 106 15.42 -6.54 6.77
C ALA A 106 14.44 -6.21 5.63
N ASP A 107 13.83 -7.22 5.05
CA ASP A 107 12.96 -7.14 3.89
C ASP A 107 11.63 -7.88 4.06
N LYS A 108 11.38 -8.39 5.25
CA LYS A 108 10.15 -9.12 5.55
C LYS A 108 8.91 -8.26 5.32
N LYS A 109 7.85 -8.94 4.97
CA LYS A 109 6.52 -8.35 4.85
C LYS A 109 5.66 -8.86 5.98
N VAL A 110 4.99 -7.94 6.66
CA VAL A 110 4.06 -8.26 7.75
C VAL A 110 2.68 -7.79 7.35
N PHE A 111 1.70 -8.62 7.56
CA PHE A 111 0.30 -8.33 7.32
C PHE A 111 -0.53 -8.68 8.55
N VAL A 112 -1.33 -7.74 9.01
CA VAL A 112 -2.26 -7.96 10.13
C VAL A 112 -3.58 -8.41 9.53
N TYR A 113 -4.01 -9.63 9.84
CA TYR A 113 -5.24 -10.18 9.27
C TYR A 113 -6.38 -10.35 10.26
N GLY A 114 -6.12 -10.19 11.54
CA GLY A 114 -7.16 -10.31 12.55
C GLY A 114 -6.67 -9.97 13.94
N SER A 115 -7.52 -10.19 14.92
CA SER A 115 -7.22 -9.96 16.32
C SER A 115 -7.95 -11.00 17.17
N ASP A 116 -7.30 -11.47 18.20
CA ASP A 116 -7.84 -12.44 19.14
C ASP A 116 -8.18 -11.73 20.47
N TYR A 117 -9.36 -11.11 20.52
CA TYR A 117 -9.88 -10.45 21.69
C TYR A 117 -11.05 -11.22 22.30
N ARG A 118 -11.13 -11.16 23.62
CA ARG A 118 -12.31 -11.65 24.32
C ARG A 118 -13.54 -10.82 23.92
N LYS A 119 -14.68 -11.46 23.82
CA LYS A 119 -15.97 -10.78 23.66
C LYS A 119 -16.17 -9.79 24.83
N GLY A 120 -16.49 -8.54 24.50
CA GLY A 120 -16.69 -7.49 25.50
C GLY A 120 -15.39 -6.86 26.06
N THR A 121 -14.25 -7.04 25.37
CA THR A 121 -13.04 -6.31 25.72
C THR A 121 -13.17 -4.86 25.34
N ASP A 122 -13.07 -3.96 26.33
CA ASP A 122 -13.02 -2.52 26.05
C ASP A 122 -11.66 -2.15 25.47
N THR A 123 -11.70 -1.46 24.35
CA THR A 123 -10.54 -0.82 23.74
C THR A 123 -10.36 0.56 24.37
N VAL A 124 -9.77 0.65 25.55
CA VAL A 124 -9.48 1.94 26.18
C VAL A 124 -8.26 2.56 25.50
N GLN A 125 -8.48 3.67 24.86
CA GLN A 125 -7.42 4.48 24.30
C GLN A 125 -6.64 5.17 25.41
N GLY A 126 -5.33 4.99 25.45
CA GLY A 126 -4.45 5.97 26.06
C GLY A 126 -3.77 5.66 27.38
N SER A 127 -3.38 4.43 27.69
CA SER A 127 -2.37 4.23 28.72
C SER A 127 -1.27 3.31 28.21
N VAL A 128 -0.07 3.84 28.15
CA VAL A 128 1.18 3.13 27.82
C VAL A 128 1.63 2.13 28.91
N THR A 129 0.76 1.76 29.83
CA THR A 129 1.04 0.73 30.81
C THR A 129 0.67 -0.62 30.18
N ALA A 130 1.61 -1.52 30.13
CA ALA A 130 1.69 -2.76 29.35
C ALA A 130 0.50 -3.75 29.39
N LEU A 131 -0.60 -3.42 30.02
CA LEU A 131 -1.77 -4.31 30.17
C LEU A 131 -3.06 -3.78 29.53
N ASN A 132 -3.08 -2.50 29.12
CA ASN A 132 -4.26 -1.84 28.56
C ASN A 132 -3.89 -0.94 27.38
N GLN A 133 -3.24 -1.49 26.37
CA GLN A 133 -3.05 -0.73 25.14
C GLN A 133 -4.37 -0.67 24.40
N GLY A 134 -5.01 0.49 24.48
CA GLY A 134 -6.22 0.77 23.73
C GLY A 134 -5.93 0.70 22.23
N ARG A 135 -6.88 0.20 21.47
CA ARG A 135 -6.83 0.28 20.02
C ARG A 135 -6.93 1.74 19.59
N ILE A 136 -5.97 2.18 18.80
CA ILE A 136 -6.17 3.39 18.01
C ILE A 136 -6.93 2.98 16.75
N SER A 137 -8.00 3.69 16.45
CA SER A 137 -8.68 3.55 15.17
C SER A 137 -7.72 3.90 14.04
N VAL A 138 -7.61 3.03 13.05
CA VAL A 138 -6.94 3.36 11.80
C VAL A 138 -7.97 4.12 10.98
N ASP A 139 -7.92 5.44 11.04
CA ASP A 139 -8.80 6.26 10.23
C ASP A 139 -8.35 6.19 8.77
N PRO A 140 -9.29 6.06 7.83
CA PRO A 140 -8.97 6.12 6.42
C PRO A 140 -8.44 7.52 6.09
N GLN A 141 -7.21 7.59 5.61
CA GLN A 141 -6.63 8.84 5.14
C GLN A 141 -6.99 9.04 3.68
N LEU A 142 -7.63 10.16 3.40
CA LEU A 142 -7.93 10.60 2.06
C LEU A 142 -6.84 11.58 1.60
N THR A 143 -6.14 11.21 0.55
CA THR A 143 -5.19 12.11 -0.10
C THR A 143 -5.83 12.69 -1.35
N GLN A 144 -5.88 14.00 -1.44
CA GLN A 144 -6.44 14.70 -2.57
C GLN A 144 -5.36 15.00 -3.61
N TYR A 145 -5.67 14.68 -4.85
CA TYR A 145 -4.83 14.98 -6.01
C TYR A 145 -5.60 15.87 -6.99
N SER A 146 -4.87 16.65 -7.74
CA SER A 146 -5.42 17.46 -8.82
C SER A 146 -4.51 17.42 -10.04
N ASN A 147 -5.12 17.50 -11.21
CA ASN A 147 -4.41 17.62 -12.47
C ASN A 147 -5.21 18.47 -13.43
N SER A 148 -4.55 19.07 -14.40
CA SER A 148 -5.18 19.83 -15.47
C SER A 148 -5.16 19.03 -16.77
N PRO A 149 -6.23 19.08 -17.56
CA PRO A 149 -6.25 18.46 -18.86
C PRO A 149 -5.26 19.15 -19.80
N ILE A 150 -4.66 18.39 -20.68
CA ILE A 150 -3.82 18.92 -21.77
C ILE A 150 -4.64 19.02 -23.05
N ILE A 151 -4.46 20.10 -23.78
CA ILE A 151 -5.06 20.26 -25.09
C ILE A 151 -4.00 19.89 -26.14
N LEU A 152 -4.23 18.78 -26.83
CA LEU A 152 -3.41 18.39 -27.96
C LEU A 152 -4.04 18.92 -29.23
N ARG A 153 -3.28 19.66 -30.00
CA ARG A 153 -3.67 20.10 -31.34
C ARG A 153 -2.71 19.50 -32.35
N SER A 154 -3.25 18.86 -33.37
CA SER A 154 -2.51 18.56 -34.58
C SER A 154 -2.96 19.53 -35.65
N GLN A 155 -2.02 20.17 -36.29
CA GLN A 155 -2.29 21.06 -37.41
C GLN A 155 -1.75 20.42 -38.67
N TYR A 156 -2.63 20.26 -39.63
CA TYR A 156 -2.24 19.92 -40.98
C TYR A 156 -2.37 21.17 -41.85
N VAL A 157 -1.28 21.58 -42.46
CA VAL A 157 -1.24 22.76 -43.31
C VAL A 157 -0.97 22.31 -44.74
N VAL A 158 -1.90 22.59 -45.62
CA VAL A 158 -1.72 22.40 -47.06
C VAL A 158 -1.47 23.77 -47.66
N SER A 159 -0.34 23.93 -48.33
CA SER A 159 -0.05 25.18 -49.02
C SER A 159 -0.94 25.37 -50.26
N GLY A 160 -1.23 26.62 -50.60
CA GLY A 160 -2.01 26.89 -51.81
C GLY A 160 -1.35 26.34 -53.09
N SER A 161 -0.02 26.24 -53.08
CA SER A 161 0.75 25.63 -54.17
C SER A 161 0.53 24.13 -54.27
N ASP A 162 0.46 23.45 -53.11
CA ASP A 162 0.20 22.00 -53.06
C ASP A 162 -1.24 21.69 -53.46
N MET A 163 -2.18 22.53 -53.06
CA MET A 163 -3.60 22.39 -53.48
C MET A 163 -3.78 22.52 -54.98
N ALA A 164 -3.00 23.34 -55.63
CA ALA A 164 -3.07 23.50 -57.08
C ALA A 164 -2.51 22.29 -57.84
N GLN A 165 -1.73 21.44 -57.18
CA GLN A 165 -1.09 20.25 -57.79
C GLN A 165 -1.80 18.94 -57.46
N ILE A 166 -2.76 18.96 -56.49
CA ILE A 166 -3.47 17.75 -56.09
C ILE A 166 -4.50 17.35 -57.15
N GLY A 167 -4.35 16.16 -57.65
CA GLY A 167 -5.36 15.53 -58.51
C GLY A 167 -6.52 14.98 -57.66
N TRP A 168 -7.72 15.19 -58.14
CA TRP A 168 -8.93 14.60 -57.59
C TRP A 168 -9.10 13.18 -58.12
N VAL A 169 -9.27 12.23 -57.22
CA VAL A 169 -9.58 10.84 -57.54
C VAL A 169 -11.02 10.58 -57.15
N GLU A 170 -11.81 10.17 -58.15
CA GLU A 170 -13.18 9.74 -57.89
C GLU A 170 -13.18 8.32 -57.33
N VAL A 171 -13.79 8.17 -56.19
CA VAL A 171 -13.95 6.88 -55.50
C VAL A 171 -15.42 6.49 -55.58
N ALA A 172 -15.72 5.39 -56.23
CA ALA A 172 -17.06 4.81 -56.23
C ALA A 172 -17.22 4.02 -54.89
N THR A 173 -18.25 4.35 -54.14
CA THR A 173 -18.65 3.60 -52.97
C THR A 173 -19.59 2.45 -53.34
N GLU A 174 -19.68 1.43 -52.49
CA GLU A 174 -20.50 0.25 -52.66
C GLU A 174 -22.00 0.58 -52.87
N ASP A 175 -22.44 1.73 -52.33
CA ASP A 175 -23.81 2.24 -52.42
C ASP A 175 -24.09 3.02 -53.75
N GLY A 176 -23.18 3.05 -54.70
CA GLY A 176 -23.32 3.74 -55.96
C GLY A 176 -23.23 5.27 -55.89
N THR A 177 -22.84 5.81 -54.76
CA THR A 177 -22.51 7.22 -54.59
C THR A 177 -21.02 7.44 -54.90
N SER A 178 -20.70 8.40 -55.74
CA SER A 178 -19.30 8.77 -55.98
C SER A 178 -18.84 9.87 -55.00
N GLY A 179 -17.69 9.68 -54.44
CA GLY A 179 -16.99 10.67 -53.63
C GLY A 179 -15.64 11.02 -54.24
N TYR A 180 -15.11 12.17 -53.89
CA TYR A 180 -13.77 12.58 -54.34
C TYR A 180 -12.81 12.51 -53.17
N LEU A 181 -11.68 11.84 -53.38
CA LEU A 181 -10.56 11.82 -52.44
C LEU A 181 -9.42 12.66 -53.06
N TRP A 182 -8.83 13.51 -52.23
CA TRP A 182 -7.67 14.30 -52.60
C TRP A 182 -6.55 14.12 -51.58
#